data_74d784d5f5abba0d7b727444260bb3b8
#
_entry.id   74d784d5f5abba0d7b727444260bb3b8
#
_cell.length_a   1.000
_cell.length_b   1.000
_cell.length_c   1.000
_cell.angle_alpha   90.00
_cell.angle_beta   90.00
_cell.angle_gamma   90.00
#
_symmetry.space_group_name_H-M   'P 1'
#
loop_
_entity.id
_entity.type
_entity.pdbx_description
1 polymer ?
#
loop_
_entity_poly.entity_id
_entity_poly.type
_entity_poly.pdbx_seq_one_letter_code
_entity_poly.pdbx_strand_id
1 'polypeptide(L)'
;MKRGEFMKAAICEDENAFAEKLSEGIEKFFLEKGIDTEIECFSDGRSFAENFTDSHGYDVIFMDINLGFGKDGMEYAARLREIDKAIPIIFVTSLENRAVDGYDVGAYGFVVKKNMAEKLPRVLEKLYKELYCKKSVALTGKDNTEIVLTDNILWVQSVGRGTEIYLEDGSFSDTRSIGHFAELLDPDDFISVHKSVYVNISKIKRINTDTVMLCDNTSVPLSRRNRKNVMLAVMKKVGGR
;
A
#
# COMPACT_ATOMS: atom_id res chain seq x y z
N MET A 1 17.69 -6.26 9.45
CA MET A 1 16.55 -7.21 9.44
C MET A 1 15.80 -7.04 8.13
N LYS A 2 15.41 -8.12 7.46
CA LYS A 2 14.64 -8.03 6.22
C LYS A 2 13.23 -7.52 6.55
N ARG A 3 12.74 -6.52 5.82
CA ARG A 3 11.39 -5.90 5.92
C ARG A 3 10.25 -6.88 5.59
N GLY A 4 10.27 -8.11 6.04
CA GLY A 4 9.29 -9.15 5.71
C GLY A 4 8.94 -10.07 6.86
N GLU A 5 9.57 -9.88 8.04
CA GLU A 5 9.40 -10.77 9.20
C GLU A 5 8.94 -10.04 10.46
N PHE A 6 8.70 -8.74 10.38
CA PHE A 6 8.41 -7.90 11.54
C PHE A 6 7.46 -6.75 11.17
N MET A 7 6.50 -6.43 12.03
CA MET A 7 5.56 -5.30 11.91
C MET A 7 5.65 -4.43 13.16
N LYS A 8 5.78 -3.13 12.98
CA LYS A 8 5.70 -2.15 14.06
C LYS A 8 4.39 -1.38 13.99
N ALA A 9 3.57 -1.46 15.06
CA ALA A 9 2.30 -0.78 15.16
C ALA A 9 2.27 0.21 16.31
N ALA A 10 1.55 1.33 16.13
CA ALA A 10 1.16 2.21 17.22
C ALA A 10 -0.33 2.03 17.53
N ILE A 11 -0.67 2.00 18.81
CA ILE A 11 -2.05 2.05 19.31
C ILE A 11 -2.21 3.32 20.12
N CYS A 12 -3.16 4.18 19.73
CA CYS A 12 -3.53 5.37 20.48
C CYS A 12 -4.94 5.17 21.06
N GLU A 13 -5.02 4.90 22.36
CA GLU A 13 -6.24 4.49 23.06
C GLU A 13 -6.13 4.86 24.55
N ASP A 14 -7.09 5.60 25.09
CA ASP A 14 -7.06 6.07 26.48
C ASP A 14 -7.55 5.01 27.49
N GLU A 15 -8.27 3.99 27.03
CA GLU A 15 -8.72 2.87 27.85
C GLU A 15 -7.72 1.70 27.79
N ASN A 16 -6.84 1.58 28.80
CA ASN A 16 -5.77 0.56 28.84
C ASN A 16 -6.26 -0.86 28.59
N ALA A 17 -7.38 -1.26 29.20
CA ALA A 17 -7.94 -2.60 29.03
C ALA A 17 -8.37 -2.87 27.58
N PHE A 18 -8.79 -1.83 26.84
CA PHE A 18 -9.11 -1.96 25.44
C PHE A 18 -7.85 -1.99 24.57
N ALA A 19 -6.85 -1.16 24.88
CA ALA A 19 -5.55 -1.17 24.21
C ALA A 19 -4.88 -2.56 24.30
N GLU A 20 -4.87 -3.18 25.48
CA GLU A 20 -4.37 -4.55 25.69
C GLU A 20 -5.12 -5.57 24.82
N LYS A 21 -6.46 -5.55 24.85
CA LYS A 21 -7.28 -6.45 24.04
C LYS A 21 -7.05 -6.27 22.54
N LEU A 22 -6.85 -5.04 22.07
CA LEU A 22 -6.57 -4.73 20.69
C LEU A 22 -5.17 -5.24 20.31
N SER A 23 -4.17 -5.02 21.17
CA SER A 23 -2.80 -5.52 21.03
C SER A 23 -2.79 -7.03 20.88
N GLU A 24 -3.41 -7.76 21.81
CA GLU A 24 -3.51 -9.22 21.75
C GLU A 24 -4.15 -9.72 20.45
N GLY A 25 -5.19 -9.03 19.97
CA GLY A 25 -5.86 -9.38 18.71
C GLY A 25 -4.96 -9.19 17.49
N ILE A 26 -4.17 -8.13 17.46
CA ILE A 26 -3.21 -7.83 16.40
C ILE A 26 -2.05 -8.83 16.43
N GLU A 27 -1.43 -9.01 17.60
CA GLU A 27 -0.30 -9.93 17.81
C GLU A 27 -0.67 -11.35 17.38
N LYS A 28 -1.81 -11.86 17.87
CA LYS A 28 -2.32 -13.17 17.51
C LYS A 28 -2.48 -13.34 16.01
N PHE A 29 -3.11 -12.34 15.34
CA PHE A 29 -3.33 -12.42 13.90
C PHE A 29 -2.02 -12.50 13.11
N PHE A 30 -1.04 -11.64 13.42
CA PHE A 30 0.22 -11.60 12.70
C PHE A 30 1.13 -12.77 13.05
N LEU A 31 1.11 -13.25 14.29
CA LEU A 31 1.83 -14.48 14.70
C LEU A 31 1.36 -15.71 13.91
N GLU A 32 0.03 -15.86 13.68
CA GLU A 32 -0.52 -16.92 12.83
C GLU A 32 -0.04 -16.85 11.37
N LYS A 33 0.42 -15.67 10.92
CA LYS A 33 1.02 -15.42 9.59
C LYS A 33 2.55 -15.54 9.60
N GLY A 34 3.18 -15.82 10.74
CA GLY A 34 4.63 -15.89 10.88
C GLY A 34 5.33 -14.54 10.91
N ILE A 35 4.61 -13.48 11.29
CA ILE A 35 5.12 -12.11 11.41
C ILE A 35 5.21 -11.76 12.89
N ASP A 36 6.41 -11.40 13.35
CA ASP A 36 6.61 -10.83 14.68
C ASP A 36 6.10 -9.38 14.73
N THR A 37 5.57 -8.98 15.88
CA THR A 37 5.02 -7.62 16.06
C THR A 37 5.67 -6.89 17.23
N GLU A 38 5.86 -5.59 17.06
CA GLU A 38 6.18 -4.63 18.12
C GLU A 38 5.03 -3.62 18.20
N ILE A 39 4.35 -3.56 19.33
CA ILE A 39 3.21 -2.68 19.51
C ILE A 39 3.55 -1.66 20.59
N GLU A 40 3.47 -0.39 20.25
CA GLU A 40 3.67 0.73 21.13
C GLU A 40 2.33 1.39 21.43
N CYS A 41 1.95 1.43 22.72
CA CYS A 41 0.66 1.97 23.15
C CYS A 41 0.82 3.38 23.73
N PHE A 42 -0.07 4.27 23.32
CA PHE A 42 -0.16 5.66 23.77
C PHE A 42 -1.56 5.90 24.38
N SER A 43 -1.61 6.35 25.61
CA SER A 43 -2.86 6.63 26.31
C SER A 43 -3.51 7.97 25.93
N ASP A 44 -2.83 8.80 25.15
CA ASP A 44 -3.34 10.07 24.66
C ASP A 44 -2.71 10.47 23.32
N GLY A 45 -3.49 11.22 22.52
CA GLY A 45 -3.06 11.63 21.19
C GLY A 45 -1.92 12.66 21.19
N ARG A 46 -1.67 13.36 22.30
CA ARG A 46 -0.60 14.35 22.39
C ARG A 46 0.74 13.66 22.53
N SER A 47 0.89 12.72 23.46
CA SER A 47 2.12 11.94 23.63
C SER A 47 2.45 11.15 22.37
N PHE A 48 1.44 10.62 21.68
CA PHE A 48 1.63 9.99 20.38
C PHE A 48 2.15 10.99 19.34
N ALA A 49 1.51 12.16 19.18
CA ALA A 49 1.89 13.15 18.18
C ALA A 49 3.28 13.76 18.41
N GLU A 50 3.72 13.90 19.68
CA GLU A 50 5.05 14.36 20.05
C GLU A 50 6.14 13.33 19.68
N ASN A 51 5.80 12.04 19.66
CA ASN A 51 6.71 10.95 19.28
C ASN A 51 6.67 10.60 17.78
N PHE A 52 5.66 11.06 17.04
CA PHE A 52 5.51 10.79 15.63
C PHE A 52 6.35 11.79 14.80
N THR A 53 7.41 11.31 14.17
CA THR A 53 8.33 12.07 13.33
C THR A 53 8.42 11.44 11.93
N ASP A 54 9.08 12.09 10.98
CA ASP A 54 9.32 11.56 9.61
C ASP A 54 10.00 10.18 9.60
N SER A 55 10.65 9.80 10.70
CA SER A 55 11.35 8.52 10.88
C SER A 55 10.70 7.63 11.93
N HIS A 56 9.38 7.71 12.12
CA HIS A 56 8.64 6.99 13.18
C HIS A 56 8.80 5.46 13.14
N GLY A 57 8.99 4.88 11.94
CA GLY A 57 9.21 3.46 11.74
C GLY A 57 7.98 2.56 11.94
N TYR A 58 6.77 3.13 12.15
CA TYR A 58 5.53 2.35 12.21
C TYR A 58 5.08 1.93 10.82
N ASP A 59 4.50 0.73 10.71
CA ASP A 59 3.85 0.21 9.50
C ASP A 59 2.34 0.47 9.50
N VAL A 60 1.75 0.69 10.68
CA VAL A 60 0.31 0.96 10.85
C VAL A 60 0.03 1.70 12.17
N ILE A 61 -1.02 2.50 12.18
CA ILE A 61 -1.53 3.18 13.38
C ILE A 61 -2.98 2.74 13.62
N PHE A 62 -3.28 2.31 14.86
CA PHE A 62 -4.64 2.11 15.36
C PHE A 62 -4.97 3.27 16.28
N MET A 63 -6.09 3.94 16.05
CA MET A 63 -6.41 5.19 16.75
C MET A 63 -7.86 5.23 17.16
N ASP A 64 -8.14 5.46 18.46
CA ASP A 64 -9.50 5.86 18.85
C ASP A 64 -9.75 7.30 18.43
N ILE A 65 -11.00 7.58 18.09
CA ILE A 65 -11.47 8.94 17.84
C ILE A 65 -11.62 9.70 19.16
N ASN A 66 -12.11 9.02 20.20
CA ASN A 66 -12.31 9.62 21.52
C ASN A 66 -11.11 9.33 22.42
N LEU A 67 -10.13 10.22 22.43
CA LEU A 67 -8.89 10.11 23.20
C LEU A 67 -8.90 10.94 24.51
N GLY A 68 -10.08 11.09 25.12
CA GLY A 68 -10.21 11.80 26.39
C GLY A 68 -9.90 13.30 26.31
N PHE A 69 -9.02 13.79 27.17
CA PHE A 69 -8.72 15.23 27.29
C PHE A 69 -7.89 15.73 26.08
N GLY A 70 -8.49 16.49 25.16
CA GLY A 70 -7.75 17.17 24.09
C GLY A 70 -8.47 17.16 22.75
N LYS A 71 -7.68 17.04 21.66
CA LYS A 71 -8.18 16.90 20.29
C LYS A 71 -8.71 15.49 20.08
N ASP A 72 -9.68 15.36 19.17
CA ASP A 72 -10.15 14.03 18.80
C ASP A 72 -9.12 13.32 17.87
N GLY A 73 -9.22 11.99 17.79
CA GLY A 73 -8.30 11.19 16.99
C GLY A 73 -8.27 11.58 15.51
N MET A 74 -9.37 12.14 14.98
CA MET A 74 -9.42 12.64 13.60
C MET A 74 -8.51 13.87 13.40
N GLU A 75 -8.46 14.78 14.38
CA GLU A 75 -7.56 15.93 14.32
C GLU A 75 -6.09 15.50 14.37
N TYR A 76 -5.77 14.48 15.18
CA TYR A 76 -4.41 13.91 15.19
C TYR A 76 -4.10 13.21 13.86
N ALA A 77 -5.01 12.41 13.32
CA ALA A 77 -4.84 11.78 12.02
C ALA A 77 -4.59 12.79 10.89
N ALA A 78 -5.33 13.91 10.88
CA ALA A 78 -5.11 14.98 9.90
C ALA A 78 -3.68 15.55 9.98
N ARG A 79 -3.15 15.76 11.19
CA ARG A 79 -1.76 16.21 11.39
C ARG A 79 -0.74 15.16 10.95
N LEU A 80 -0.99 13.88 11.23
CA LEU A 80 -0.12 12.79 10.78
C LEU A 80 -0.03 12.75 9.25
N ARG A 81 -1.11 13.07 8.54
CA ARG A 81 -1.12 13.15 7.07
C ARG A 81 -0.26 14.28 6.51
N GLU A 82 0.10 15.29 7.30
CA GLU A 82 1.07 16.33 6.92
C GLU A 82 2.50 15.76 6.92
N ILE A 83 2.78 14.76 7.77
CA ILE A 83 4.10 14.11 7.93
C ILE A 83 4.18 12.88 7.02
N ASP A 84 3.26 11.93 7.17
CA ASP A 84 3.16 10.72 6.36
C ASP A 84 1.77 10.55 5.74
N LYS A 85 1.70 10.72 4.41
CA LYS A 85 0.46 10.58 3.64
C LYS A 85 0.05 9.14 3.39
N ALA A 86 0.98 8.18 3.57
CA ALA A 86 0.81 6.80 3.14
C ALA A 86 0.55 5.82 4.28
N ILE A 87 0.99 6.13 5.50
CA ILE A 87 0.84 5.20 6.63
C ILE A 87 -0.63 4.79 6.82
N PRO A 88 -0.95 3.49 6.90
CA PRO A 88 -2.30 3.03 7.20
C PRO A 88 -2.75 3.52 8.58
N ILE A 89 -3.87 4.26 8.63
CA ILE A 89 -4.54 4.65 9.89
C ILE A 89 -5.86 3.90 9.96
N ILE A 90 -6.02 3.07 10.99
CA ILE A 90 -7.22 2.29 11.26
C ILE A 90 -7.88 2.87 12.51
N PHE A 91 -9.07 3.45 12.34
CA PHE A 91 -9.82 3.92 13.48
C PHE A 91 -10.50 2.76 14.20
N VAL A 92 -10.36 2.71 15.54
CA VAL A 92 -11.00 1.72 16.41
C VAL A 92 -11.75 2.47 17.49
N THR A 93 -13.06 2.61 17.37
CA THR A 93 -13.84 3.53 18.21
C THR A 93 -15.23 3.01 18.54
N SER A 94 -15.84 3.55 19.61
CA SER A 94 -17.24 3.33 19.93
C SER A 94 -18.21 4.20 19.13
N LEU A 95 -17.71 5.20 18.40
CA LEU A 95 -18.50 6.20 17.66
C LEU A 95 -18.83 5.73 16.23
N GLU A 96 -19.95 4.99 16.09
CA GLU A 96 -20.37 4.41 14.79
C GLU A 96 -20.66 5.45 13.70
N ASN A 97 -21.20 6.60 14.10
CA ASN A 97 -21.60 7.66 13.20
C ASN A 97 -20.44 8.49 12.63
N ARG A 98 -19.22 8.31 13.15
CA ARG A 98 -18.01 9.01 12.70
C ARG A 98 -17.25 8.30 11.56
N ALA A 99 -17.76 7.15 11.09
CA ALA A 99 -17.09 6.40 10.00
C ALA A 99 -16.99 7.22 8.70
N VAL A 100 -17.95 8.10 8.43
CA VAL A 100 -17.94 8.97 7.24
C VAL A 100 -16.80 10.00 7.32
N ASP A 101 -16.55 10.56 8.51
CA ASP A 101 -15.50 11.56 8.74
C ASP A 101 -14.10 10.94 8.51
N GLY A 102 -13.95 9.63 8.68
CA GLY A 102 -12.69 8.91 8.42
C GLY A 102 -12.22 8.99 6.96
N TYR A 103 -13.13 9.17 6.01
CA TYR A 103 -12.77 9.36 4.60
C TYR A 103 -11.98 10.65 4.36
N ASP A 104 -12.29 11.73 5.09
CA ASP A 104 -11.65 13.04 4.92
C ASP A 104 -10.17 13.02 5.31
N VAL A 105 -9.79 12.15 6.24
CA VAL A 105 -8.39 11.96 6.68
C VAL A 105 -7.71 10.77 6.02
N GLY A 106 -8.34 10.16 5.00
CA GLY A 106 -7.78 9.02 4.29
C GLY A 106 -7.58 7.80 5.20
N ALA A 107 -8.60 7.46 6.02
CA ALA A 107 -8.56 6.27 6.86
C ALA A 107 -8.42 5.00 6.02
N TYR A 108 -7.51 4.12 6.42
CA TYR A 108 -7.33 2.80 5.82
C TYR A 108 -8.47 1.85 6.16
N GLY A 109 -8.98 1.96 7.38
CA GLY A 109 -10.06 1.15 7.89
C GLY A 109 -10.76 1.77 9.09
N PHE A 110 -11.96 1.26 9.38
CA PHE A 110 -12.79 1.67 10.50
C PHE A 110 -13.37 0.46 11.20
N VAL A 111 -13.13 0.34 12.50
CA VAL A 111 -13.58 -0.77 13.33
C VAL A 111 -14.35 -0.20 14.52
N VAL A 112 -15.63 -0.55 14.63
CA VAL A 112 -16.42 -0.19 15.80
C VAL A 112 -16.10 -1.16 16.94
N LYS A 113 -15.75 -0.65 18.13
CA LYS A 113 -15.28 -1.44 19.30
C LYS A 113 -16.21 -2.62 19.62
N LYS A 114 -17.54 -2.44 19.57
CA LYS A 114 -18.50 -3.52 19.82
C LYS A 114 -18.43 -4.67 18.80
N ASN A 115 -17.98 -4.40 17.57
CA ASN A 115 -17.88 -5.39 16.49
C ASN A 115 -16.42 -5.80 16.21
N MET A 116 -15.49 -5.47 17.12
CA MET A 116 -14.04 -5.67 16.91
C MET A 116 -13.71 -7.13 16.59
N ALA A 117 -14.29 -8.10 17.32
CA ALA A 117 -14.01 -9.52 17.10
C ALA A 117 -14.29 -10.00 15.66
N GLU A 118 -15.29 -9.41 14.97
CA GLU A 118 -15.62 -9.75 13.59
C GLU A 118 -14.87 -8.88 12.56
N LYS A 119 -14.72 -7.59 12.84
CA LYS A 119 -14.23 -6.60 11.86
C LYS A 119 -12.72 -6.51 11.84
N LEU A 120 -12.06 -6.58 13.00
CA LEU A 120 -10.60 -6.44 13.10
C LEU A 120 -9.88 -7.47 12.21
N PRO A 121 -10.20 -8.78 12.24
CA PRO A 121 -9.51 -9.75 11.40
C PRO A 121 -9.62 -9.44 9.90
N ARG A 122 -10.75 -8.89 9.44
CA ARG A 122 -10.95 -8.53 8.04
C ARG A 122 -10.06 -7.35 7.62
N VAL A 123 -9.93 -6.34 8.48
CA VAL A 123 -9.07 -5.18 8.23
C VAL A 123 -7.60 -5.59 8.28
N LEU A 124 -7.21 -6.43 9.25
CA LEU A 124 -5.85 -6.96 9.35
C LEU A 124 -5.49 -7.86 8.17
N GLU A 125 -6.41 -8.67 7.64
CA GLU A 125 -6.18 -9.50 6.45
C GLU A 125 -5.92 -8.63 5.21
N LYS A 126 -6.65 -7.51 5.05
CA LYS A 126 -6.40 -6.55 3.99
C LYS A 126 -5.01 -5.91 4.16
N LEU A 127 -4.68 -5.48 5.36
CA LEU A 127 -3.38 -4.87 5.70
C LEU A 127 -2.23 -5.86 5.46
N TYR A 128 -2.36 -7.11 5.91
CA TYR A 128 -1.37 -8.17 5.71
C TYR A 128 -1.10 -8.39 4.22
N LYS A 129 -2.16 -8.48 3.40
CA LYS A 129 -2.01 -8.65 1.95
C LYS A 129 -1.26 -7.48 1.32
N GLU A 130 -1.52 -6.26 1.76
CA GLU A 130 -0.86 -5.08 1.23
C GLU A 130 0.60 -4.97 1.65
N LEU A 131 0.90 -5.24 2.93
CA LEU A 131 2.26 -5.10 3.46
C LEU A 131 3.18 -6.28 3.14
N TYR A 132 2.64 -7.51 3.12
CA TYR A 132 3.45 -8.75 3.11
C TYR A 132 3.19 -9.68 1.94
N CYS A 133 1.98 -9.66 1.34
CA CYS A 133 1.71 -10.50 0.18
C CYS A 133 2.18 -9.79 -1.10
N LYS A 134 3.46 -9.95 -1.41
CA LYS A 134 4.00 -9.48 -2.69
C LYS A 134 3.27 -10.19 -3.81
N LYS A 135 2.61 -9.41 -4.66
CA LYS A 135 1.98 -9.94 -5.88
C LYS A 135 3.06 -10.55 -6.75
N SER A 136 2.86 -11.77 -7.19
CA SER A 136 3.76 -12.45 -8.14
C SER A 136 2.99 -12.88 -9.39
N VAL A 137 3.70 -12.99 -10.49
CA VAL A 137 3.18 -13.44 -11.77
C VAL A 137 4.07 -14.54 -12.32
N ALA A 138 3.46 -15.60 -12.86
CA ALA A 138 4.17 -16.63 -13.58
C ALA A 138 4.38 -16.17 -15.02
N LEU A 139 5.63 -16.03 -15.44
CA LEU A 139 6.05 -15.74 -16.82
C LEU A 139 6.34 -17.07 -17.52
N THR A 140 5.82 -17.24 -18.75
CA THR A 140 5.90 -18.49 -19.51
C THR A 140 6.70 -18.29 -20.79
N GLY A 141 7.95 -18.74 -20.77
CA GLY A 141 8.83 -18.82 -21.95
C GLY A 141 8.54 -20.05 -22.80
N LYS A 142 9.41 -20.30 -23.78
CA LYS A 142 9.29 -21.51 -24.62
C LYS A 142 9.61 -22.79 -23.85
N ASP A 143 10.63 -22.73 -23.01
CA ASP A 143 11.20 -23.90 -22.35
C ASP A 143 11.19 -23.80 -20.82
N ASN A 144 10.81 -22.66 -20.26
CA ASN A 144 10.82 -22.39 -18.82
C ASN A 144 9.62 -21.56 -18.37
N THR A 145 9.36 -21.63 -17.08
CA THR A 145 8.40 -20.74 -16.40
C THR A 145 9.11 -20.15 -15.20
N GLU A 146 9.02 -18.83 -15.02
CA GLU A 146 9.57 -18.11 -13.89
C GLU A 146 8.45 -17.44 -13.07
N ILE A 147 8.60 -17.45 -11.76
CA ILE A 147 7.71 -16.70 -10.85
C ILE A 147 8.44 -15.41 -10.47
N VAL A 148 7.88 -14.30 -10.91
CA VAL A 148 8.48 -12.97 -10.73
C VAL A 148 7.56 -12.12 -9.86
N LEU A 149 8.13 -11.38 -8.91
CA LEU A 149 7.39 -10.36 -8.16
C LEU A 149 6.99 -9.22 -9.10
N THR A 150 5.73 -8.80 -9.06
CA THR A 150 5.26 -7.70 -9.91
C THR A 150 6.00 -6.39 -9.64
N ASP A 151 6.50 -6.19 -8.42
CA ASP A 151 7.33 -5.05 -8.05
C ASP A 151 8.68 -5.00 -8.80
N ASN A 152 9.21 -6.16 -9.22
CA ASN A 152 10.46 -6.24 -9.98
C ASN A 152 10.25 -5.94 -11.48
N ILE A 153 8.99 -5.93 -11.95
CA ILE A 153 8.67 -5.61 -13.33
C ILE A 153 8.73 -4.08 -13.50
N LEU A 154 9.61 -3.62 -14.40
CA LEU A 154 9.72 -2.23 -14.78
C LEU A 154 8.65 -1.85 -15.80
N TRP A 155 8.57 -2.65 -16.88
CA TRP A 155 7.64 -2.47 -17.97
C TRP A 155 7.53 -3.73 -18.82
N VAL A 156 6.48 -3.82 -19.66
CA VAL A 156 6.26 -4.92 -20.58
C VAL A 156 5.97 -4.38 -21.97
N GLN A 157 6.47 -5.06 -23.01
CA GLN A 157 6.34 -4.65 -24.40
C GLN A 157 5.96 -5.82 -25.30
N SER A 158 5.04 -5.58 -26.23
CA SER A 158 4.78 -6.54 -27.31
C SER A 158 5.95 -6.64 -28.26
N VAL A 159 6.45 -7.86 -28.48
CA VAL A 159 7.53 -8.17 -29.42
C VAL A 159 7.12 -9.34 -30.31
N GLY A 160 6.93 -9.09 -31.59
CA GLY A 160 6.42 -10.13 -32.51
C GLY A 160 5.02 -10.61 -32.10
N ARG A 161 4.90 -11.89 -31.75
CA ARG A 161 3.65 -12.51 -31.26
C ARG A 161 3.60 -12.65 -29.73
N GLY A 162 4.73 -12.42 -29.04
CA GLY A 162 4.87 -12.53 -27.59
C GLY A 162 5.02 -11.17 -26.92
N THR A 163 5.47 -11.22 -25.68
CA THR A 163 5.71 -10.07 -24.81
C THR A 163 7.09 -10.18 -24.18
N GLU A 164 7.88 -9.11 -24.24
CA GLU A 164 9.12 -8.98 -23.47
C GLU A 164 8.80 -8.25 -22.16
N ILE A 165 9.20 -8.86 -21.06
CA ILE A 165 9.04 -8.34 -19.70
C ILE A 165 10.41 -7.87 -19.24
N TYR A 166 10.53 -6.59 -18.93
CA TYR A 166 11.76 -5.98 -18.45
C TYR A 166 11.72 -5.90 -16.92
N LEU A 167 12.71 -6.52 -16.30
CA LEU A 167 12.87 -6.66 -14.85
C LEU A 167 14.00 -5.77 -14.35
N GLU A 168 14.13 -5.60 -13.04
CA GLU A 168 15.24 -4.86 -12.43
C GLU A 168 16.61 -5.51 -12.71
N ASP A 169 16.63 -6.81 -12.90
CA ASP A 169 17.83 -7.64 -13.09
C ASP A 169 17.94 -8.30 -14.47
N GLY A 170 17.13 -7.88 -15.44
CA GLY A 170 17.18 -8.43 -16.79
C GLY A 170 15.88 -8.34 -17.58
N SER A 171 15.65 -9.31 -18.46
CA SER A 171 14.38 -9.43 -19.18
C SER A 171 13.98 -10.89 -19.39
N PHE A 172 12.67 -11.09 -19.62
CA PHE A 172 12.09 -12.40 -19.90
C PHE A 172 11.17 -12.33 -21.10
N SER A 173 11.36 -13.25 -22.05
CA SER A 173 10.50 -13.37 -23.25
C SER A 173 9.35 -14.34 -22.97
N ASP A 174 8.14 -13.80 -22.84
CA ASP A 174 6.92 -14.58 -22.65
C ASP A 174 6.21 -14.84 -23.98
N THR A 175 5.72 -16.05 -24.17
CA THR A 175 5.04 -16.47 -25.41
C THR A 175 3.63 -15.88 -25.55
N ARG A 176 3.04 -15.39 -24.47
CA ARG A 176 1.68 -14.82 -24.44
C ARG A 176 1.68 -13.37 -24.94
N SER A 177 0.53 -12.96 -25.48
CA SER A 177 0.37 -11.60 -26.00
C SER A 177 0.32 -10.54 -24.90
N ILE A 178 0.59 -9.29 -25.26
CA ILE A 178 0.48 -8.15 -24.34
C ILE A 178 -0.96 -7.95 -23.82
N GLY A 179 -1.99 -8.40 -24.57
CA GLY A 179 -3.38 -8.39 -24.10
C GLY A 179 -3.59 -9.28 -22.89
N HIS A 180 -2.90 -10.43 -22.80
CA HIS A 180 -2.91 -11.27 -21.62
C HIS A 180 -2.32 -10.55 -20.40
N PHE A 181 -1.25 -9.79 -20.58
CA PHE A 181 -0.64 -9.00 -19.50
C PHE A 181 -1.52 -7.83 -19.08
N ALA A 182 -2.30 -7.25 -19.99
CA ALA A 182 -3.28 -6.21 -19.66
C ALA A 182 -4.38 -6.70 -18.70
N GLU A 183 -4.72 -8.00 -18.74
CA GLU A 183 -5.69 -8.64 -17.85
C GLU A 183 -5.04 -9.16 -16.55
N LEU A 184 -3.77 -9.60 -16.64
CA LEU A 184 -3.04 -10.21 -15.53
C LEU A 184 -2.47 -9.18 -14.54
N LEU A 185 -1.97 -8.04 -15.07
CA LEU A 185 -1.33 -7.00 -14.26
C LEU A 185 -2.38 -6.08 -13.66
N ASP A 186 -2.22 -5.79 -12.36
CA ASP A 186 -3.14 -4.93 -11.64
C ASP A 186 -3.14 -3.50 -12.21
N PRO A 187 -4.30 -2.94 -12.60
CA PRO A 187 -4.40 -1.60 -13.15
C PRO A 187 -4.05 -0.48 -12.16
N ASP A 188 -4.03 -0.75 -10.86
CA ASP A 188 -3.53 0.19 -9.85
C ASP A 188 -1.99 0.23 -9.79
N ASP A 189 -1.31 -0.80 -10.31
CA ASP A 189 0.14 -0.89 -10.35
C ASP A 189 0.70 -0.66 -11.75
N PHE A 190 -0.02 -1.04 -12.81
CA PHE A 190 0.44 -0.96 -14.21
C PHE A 190 -0.49 -0.14 -15.10
N ILE A 191 0.10 0.65 -15.99
CA ILE A 191 -0.67 1.48 -16.92
C ILE A 191 -0.16 1.37 -18.35
N SER A 192 -1.09 1.36 -19.31
CA SER A 192 -0.77 1.45 -20.74
C SER A 192 -0.26 2.85 -21.07
N VAL A 193 0.99 2.96 -21.55
CA VAL A 193 1.58 4.20 -22.07
C VAL A 193 1.52 4.25 -23.59
N HIS A 194 1.52 3.09 -24.25
CA HIS A 194 1.37 2.92 -25.68
C HIS A 194 0.57 1.63 -25.97
N LYS A 195 0.01 1.48 -27.17
CA LYS A 195 -0.76 0.27 -27.58
C LYS A 195 0.00 -1.05 -27.37
N SER A 196 1.34 -0.99 -27.33
CA SER A 196 2.23 -2.12 -27.19
C SER A 196 3.11 -2.05 -25.94
N VAL A 197 2.85 -1.15 -24.99
CA VAL A 197 3.69 -0.95 -23.81
C VAL A 197 2.82 -0.64 -22.57
N TYR A 198 3.06 -1.41 -21.50
CA TYR A 198 2.57 -1.13 -20.15
C TYR A 198 3.75 -0.89 -19.23
N VAL A 199 3.64 0.08 -18.32
CA VAL A 199 4.69 0.40 -17.37
C VAL A 199 4.18 0.24 -15.93
N ASN A 200 5.06 -0.15 -15.04
CA ASN A 200 4.80 -0.09 -13.61
C ASN A 200 4.80 1.38 -13.16
N ILE A 201 3.68 1.83 -12.61
CA ILE A 201 3.47 3.24 -12.22
C ILE A 201 4.50 3.68 -11.17
N SER A 202 4.86 2.78 -10.24
CA SER A 202 5.85 3.07 -9.19
C SER A 202 7.28 3.26 -9.71
N LYS A 203 7.57 2.77 -10.93
CA LYS A 203 8.88 2.87 -11.57
C LYS A 203 9.00 4.08 -12.51
N ILE A 204 7.95 4.89 -12.63
CA ILE A 204 7.98 6.11 -13.45
C ILE A 204 8.78 7.19 -12.72
N LYS A 205 9.89 7.62 -13.34
CA LYS A 205 10.74 8.71 -12.86
C LYS A 205 10.34 10.08 -13.41
N ARG A 206 9.95 10.11 -14.71
CA ARG A 206 9.57 11.37 -15.41
C ARG A 206 8.63 11.10 -16.58
N ILE A 207 7.70 12.01 -16.79
CA ILE A 207 6.79 12.01 -17.94
C ILE A 207 7.16 13.18 -18.84
N ASN A 208 7.63 12.91 -20.06
CA ASN A 208 7.90 13.90 -21.10
C ASN A 208 6.69 14.04 -22.04
N THR A 209 6.85 14.78 -23.14
CA THR A 209 5.78 15.00 -24.11
C THR A 209 5.34 13.72 -24.82
N ASP A 210 6.28 12.88 -25.21
CA ASP A 210 6.10 11.69 -26.04
C ASP A 210 6.78 10.43 -25.48
N THR A 211 7.39 10.51 -24.30
CA THR A 211 8.06 9.41 -23.62
C THR A 211 7.78 9.40 -22.12
N VAL A 212 7.90 8.21 -21.52
CA VAL A 212 7.99 8.00 -20.08
C VAL A 212 9.37 7.50 -19.75
N MET A 213 10.07 8.16 -18.84
CA MET A 213 11.36 7.74 -18.33
C MET A 213 11.16 6.94 -17.03
N LEU A 214 11.76 5.77 -16.94
CA LEU A 214 11.69 4.88 -15.79
C LEU A 214 12.88 5.09 -14.83
N CYS A 215 12.85 4.43 -13.68
CA CYS A 215 13.85 4.56 -12.62
C CYS A 215 15.26 4.10 -13.05
N ASP A 216 15.36 3.13 -13.99
CA ASP A 216 16.58 2.65 -14.64
C ASP A 216 17.11 3.59 -15.74
N ASN A 217 16.47 4.75 -15.97
CA ASN A 217 16.66 5.71 -17.03
C ASN A 217 16.26 5.24 -18.44
N THR A 218 15.63 4.08 -18.59
CA THR A 218 15.01 3.66 -19.85
C THR A 218 13.86 4.60 -20.20
N SER A 219 13.74 4.96 -21.48
CA SER A 219 12.65 5.78 -22.01
C SER A 219 11.77 4.95 -22.94
N VAL A 220 10.48 4.86 -22.61
CA VAL A 220 9.48 4.15 -23.41
C VAL A 220 8.50 5.14 -24.08
N PRO A 221 7.92 4.81 -25.24
CA PRO A 221 7.04 5.71 -25.97
C PRO A 221 5.74 5.98 -25.20
N LEU A 222 5.28 7.23 -25.20
CA LEU A 222 4.01 7.68 -24.64
C LEU A 222 3.10 8.19 -25.74
N SER A 223 1.97 7.51 -25.95
CA SER A 223 0.95 7.98 -26.89
C SER A 223 0.23 9.22 -26.37
N ARG A 224 -0.10 10.16 -27.28
CA ARG A 224 -0.89 11.37 -26.93
C ARG A 224 -2.19 11.03 -26.21
N ARG A 225 -2.87 9.95 -26.65
CA ARG A 225 -4.12 9.47 -26.06
C ARG A 225 -3.97 9.05 -24.59
N ASN A 226 -2.87 8.39 -24.24
CA ASN A 226 -2.68 7.81 -22.91
C ASN A 226 -2.09 8.82 -21.90
N ARG A 227 -1.50 9.93 -22.38
CA ARG A 227 -0.77 10.89 -21.55
C ARG A 227 -1.57 11.40 -20.34
N LYS A 228 -2.84 11.78 -20.56
CA LYS A 228 -3.71 12.28 -19.47
C LYS A 228 -3.92 11.22 -18.40
N ASN A 229 -4.20 10.00 -18.81
CA ASN A 229 -4.45 8.89 -17.88
C ASN A 229 -3.18 8.53 -17.10
N VAL A 230 -2.01 8.52 -17.77
CA VAL A 230 -0.71 8.27 -17.11
C VAL A 230 -0.41 9.33 -16.06
N MET A 231 -0.62 10.61 -16.37
CA MET A 231 -0.45 11.70 -15.40
C MET A 231 -1.37 11.54 -14.19
N LEU A 232 -2.65 11.22 -14.41
CA LEU A 232 -3.61 11.01 -13.31
C LEU A 232 -3.24 9.81 -12.44
N ALA A 233 -2.82 8.68 -13.05
CA ALA A 233 -2.41 7.49 -12.31
C ALA A 233 -1.17 7.76 -11.44
N VAL A 234 -0.17 8.45 -11.99
CA VAL A 234 1.04 8.84 -11.22
C VAL A 234 0.67 9.79 -10.09
N MET A 235 -0.18 10.81 -10.34
CA MET A 235 -0.63 11.73 -9.30
C MET A 235 -1.40 11.02 -8.18
N LYS A 236 -2.30 10.08 -8.54
CA LYS A 236 -3.02 9.24 -7.56
C LYS A 236 -2.03 8.43 -6.71
N LYS A 237 -1.01 7.83 -7.32
CA LYS A 237 -0.01 6.99 -6.64
C LYS A 237 0.94 7.82 -5.76
N VAL A 238 1.33 9.02 -6.19
CA VAL A 238 2.22 9.93 -5.43
C VAL A 238 1.43 10.72 -4.38
N GLY A 239 0.19 11.14 -4.68
CA GLY A 239 -0.66 11.87 -3.75
C GLY A 239 -1.34 10.99 -2.68
N GLY A 240 -1.31 9.67 -2.84
CA GLY A 240 -1.77 8.67 -1.85
C GLY A 240 -0.63 8.03 -1.05
N ARG A 241 0.58 8.60 -1.15
CA ARG A 241 1.73 8.26 -0.29
C ARG A 241 1.88 9.32 0.77
#